data_482711b72b7b69a4b1f763eafcd44bb2
#
_entry.id   482711b72b7b69a4b1f763eafcd44bb2
#
_cell.length_a   1.000
_cell.length_b   1.000
_cell.length_c   1.000
_cell.angle_alpha   90.00
_cell.angle_beta   90.00
_cell.angle_gamma   90.00
#
_symmetry.space_group_name_H-M   'P 1'
#
loop_
_entity.id
_entity.type
_entity.pdbx_description
1 polymer ?
#
loop_
_entity_poly.entity_id
_entity_poly.type
_entity_poly.pdbx_seq_one_letter_code
_entity_poly.pdbx_strand_id
1 'polypeptide(L)'
;LPITAITGKSEFMKAFDDLWVSSTNNSEALSLAGTIAVINEMKEKNTIKSCWNQGTKLFEKWNQVVTSYNINAKLVGYPIRMKMECLDTNGNESIILKSLILQEMVKKGIFMSQGVSFLSYSHSSEDIEFTLNALDETCKTISSIENESEYKNFLEGEIPKTVWSMKIPPTKKN
;
A
#
# COMPACT_ATOMS: atom_id res chain seq x y z
N LEU A 1 -2.30 -12.91 15.34
CA LEU A 1 -3.13 -14.04 15.78
C LEU A 1 -3.89 -14.60 14.57
N PRO A 2 -3.91 -15.93 14.37
CA PRO A 2 -4.56 -16.55 13.20
C PRO A 2 -6.07 -16.60 13.40
N ILE A 3 -6.80 -15.72 12.71
CA ILE A 3 -8.26 -15.76 12.69
C ILE A 3 -8.80 -15.36 11.33
N THR A 4 -9.84 -16.02 10.90
CA THR A 4 -10.63 -15.69 9.72
C THR A 4 -12.11 -15.84 10.05
N ALA A 5 -12.96 -15.10 9.33
CA ALA A 5 -14.40 -15.22 9.46
C ALA A 5 -15.05 -15.23 8.07
N ILE A 6 -16.05 -16.07 7.90
CA ILE A 6 -16.94 -16.06 6.75
C ILE A 6 -18.28 -15.54 7.20
N THR A 7 -18.74 -14.46 6.58
CA THR A 7 -20.03 -13.84 6.91
C THR A 7 -20.84 -13.61 5.65
N GLY A 8 -22.15 -13.70 5.77
CA GLY A 8 -23.05 -13.50 4.62
C GLY A 8 -24.52 -13.45 5.03
N LYS A 9 -25.40 -13.36 4.02
CA LYS A 9 -26.83 -13.45 4.26
C LYS A 9 -27.19 -14.84 4.77
N SER A 10 -28.14 -14.89 5.71
CA SER A 10 -28.57 -16.15 6.37
C SER A 10 -28.93 -17.25 5.37
N GLU A 11 -29.58 -16.92 4.26
CA GLU A 11 -29.96 -17.89 3.25
C GLU A 11 -28.77 -18.66 2.64
N PHE A 12 -27.61 -17.97 2.45
CA PHE A 12 -26.39 -18.61 1.96
C PHE A 12 -25.60 -19.28 3.08
N MET A 13 -25.63 -18.70 4.29
CA MET A 13 -24.88 -19.25 5.43
C MET A 13 -25.47 -20.57 5.91
N LYS A 14 -26.75 -20.87 5.65
CA LYS A 14 -27.37 -22.16 5.96
C LYS A 14 -26.68 -23.37 5.29
N ALA A 15 -25.97 -23.14 4.17
CA ALA A 15 -25.19 -24.20 3.56
C ALA A 15 -24.07 -24.75 4.47
N PHE A 16 -23.65 -23.99 5.49
CA PHE A 16 -22.64 -24.44 6.45
C PHE A 16 -23.21 -25.41 7.49
N ASP A 17 -24.54 -25.50 7.66
CA ASP A 17 -25.17 -26.41 8.62
C ASP A 17 -24.94 -27.88 8.19
N ASP A 18 -24.80 -28.14 6.88
CA ASP A 18 -24.57 -29.46 6.30
C ASP A 18 -23.10 -29.72 5.95
N LEU A 19 -22.20 -28.76 6.23
CA LEU A 19 -20.78 -28.87 5.91
C LEU A 19 -19.95 -29.07 7.18
N TRP A 20 -19.06 -30.05 7.14
CA TRP A 20 -18.03 -30.15 8.16
C TRP A 20 -16.86 -29.22 7.83
N VAL A 21 -16.76 -28.11 8.56
CA VAL A 21 -15.67 -27.12 8.38
C VAL A 21 -14.76 -27.20 9.61
N SER A 22 -13.51 -27.57 9.37
CA SER A 22 -12.48 -27.59 10.39
C SER A 22 -11.16 -27.09 9.84
N SER A 23 -10.40 -26.38 10.65
CA SER A 23 -9.06 -25.90 10.33
C SER A 23 -8.15 -26.07 11.54
N THR A 24 -6.83 -26.00 11.31
CA THR A 24 -5.81 -26.19 12.36
C THR A 24 -6.02 -25.24 13.57
N ASN A 25 -6.46 -24.02 13.32
CA ASN A 25 -6.66 -22.99 14.34
C ASN A 25 -8.15 -22.80 14.71
N ASN A 26 -8.99 -23.78 14.43
CA ASN A 26 -10.40 -23.70 14.76
C ASN A 26 -10.59 -23.61 16.27
N SER A 27 -11.37 -22.62 16.73
CA SER A 27 -11.66 -22.37 18.15
C SER A 27 -10.43 -22.02 19.02
N GLU A 28 -9.38 -21.46 18.42
CA GLU A 28 -8.21 -20.99 19.17
C GLU A 28 -8.61 -19.78 20.03
N ALA A 29 -8.64 -19.99 21.36
CA ALA A 29 -9.25 -19.05 22.31
C ALA A 29 -8.53 -17.70 22.38
N LEU A 30 -7.20 -17.67 22.25
CA LEU A 30 -6.43 -16.42 22.30
C LEU A 30 -6.76 -15.52 21.10
N SER A 31 -6.88 -16.11 19.91
CA SER A 31 -7.26 -15.36 18.71
C SER A 31 -8.69 -14.82 18.79
N LEU A 32 -9.62 -15.60 19.34
CA LEU A 32 -11.00 -15.15 19.58
C LEU A 32 -11.05 -14.00 20.58
N ALA A 33 -10.37 -14.11 21.71
CA ALA A 33 -10.28 -13.04 22.71
C ALA A 33 -9.63 -11.77 22.13
N GLY A 34 -8.53 -11.92 21.41
CA GLY A 34 -7.86 -10.81 20.73
C GLY A 34 -8.76 -10.12 19.69
N THR A 35 -9.57 -10.89 18.95
CA THR A 35 -10.52 -10.34 17.99
C THR A 35 -11.60 -9.50 18.67
N ILE A 36 -12.15 -9.98 19.78
CA ILE A 36 -13.15 -9.23 20.56
C ILE A 36 -12.55 -7.90 21.04
N ALA A 37 -11.34 -7.93 21.59
CA ALA A 37 -10.64 -6.73 22.05
C ALA A 37 -10.42 -5.72 20.91
N VAL A 38 -9.94 -6.18 19.76
CA VAL A 38 -9.72 -5.32 18.57
C VAL A 38 -11.03 -4.71 18.07
N ILE A 39 -12.10 -5.50 17.97
CA ILE A 39 -13.42 -4.99 17.51
C ILE A 39 -13.95 -3.92 18.49
N ASN A 40 -13.80 -4.11 19.78
CA ASN A 40 -14.23 -3.14 20.79
C ASN A 40 -13.41 -1.84 20.67
N GLU A 41 -12.09 -1.93 20.59
CA GLU A 41 -11.19 -0.80 20.36
C GLU A 41 -11.56 -0.02 19.09
N MET A 42 -11.83 -0.74 17.99
CA MET A 42 -12.25 -0.14 16.72
C MET A 42 -13.56 0.64 16.85
N LYS A 43 -14.53 0.13 17.63
CA LYS A 43 -15.81 0.80 17.88
C LYS A 43 -15.65 2.02 18.77
N GLU A 44 -14.93 1.88 19.88
CA GLU A 44 -14.74 2.96 20.86
C GLU A 44 -13.98 4.15 20.27
N LYS A 45 -12.90 3.87 19.54
CA LYS A 45 -12.03 4.90 18.96
C LYS A 45 -12.41 5.32 17.56
N ASN A 46 -13.47 4.72 16.99
CA ASN A 46 -13.91 5.00 15.62
C ASN A 46 -12.75 4.92 14.58
N THR A 47 -11.90 3.89 14.75
CA THR A 47 -10.62 3.75 14.03
C THR A 47 -10.77 3.73 12.53
N ILE A 48 -11.84 3.08 12.02
CA ILE A 48 -12.11 3.00 10.57
C ILE A 48 -12.25 4.41 9.98
N LYS A 49 -13.07 5.26 10.60
CA LYS A 49 -13.27 6.64 10.12
C LYS A 49 -11.98 7.45 10.22
N SER A 50 -11.20 7.27 11.29
CA SER A 50 -9.91 7.93 11.47
C SER A 50 -8.94 7.54 10.35
N CYS A 51 -8.79 6.23 10.07
CA CYS A 51 -7.93 5.75 8.99
C CYS A 51 -8.36 6.31 7.62
N TRP A 52 -9.67 6.32 7.33
CA TRP A 52 -10.16 6.91 6.08
C TRP A 52 -9.83 8.40 5.97
N ASN A 53 -10.04 9.17 7.03
CA ASN A 53 -9.76 10.61 7.02
C ASN A 53 -8.27 10.90 6.78
N GLN A 54 -7.39 10.23 7.53
CA GLN A 54 -5.94 10.42 7.39
C GLN A 54 -5.44 9.90 6.03
N GLY A 55 -5.98 8.75 5.60
CA GLY A 55 -5.65 8.19 4.30
C GLY A 55 -6.06 9.08 3.13
N THR A 56 -7.26 9.66 3.17
CA THR A 56 -7.72 10.60 2.14
C THR A 56 -6.80 11.82 2.11
N LYS A 57 -6.46 12.39 3.27
CA LYS A 57 -5.53 13.53 3.36
C LYS A 57 -4.17 13.20 2.73
N LEU A 58 -3.60 12.04 3.08
CA LEU A 58 -2.31 11.61 2.50
C LEU A 58 -2.43 11.40 0.99
N PHE A 59 -3.45 10.67 0.55
CA PHE A 59 -3.66 10.30 -0.85
C PHE A 59 -3.81 11.53 -1.76
N GLU A 60 -4.65 12.47 -1.36
CA GLU A 60 -4.92 13.69 -2.14
C GLU A 60 -3.70 14.61 -2.17
N LYS A 61 -3.09 14.89 -1.01
CA LYS A 61 -1.91 15.76 -0.93
C LYS A 61 -0.70 15.15 -1.62
N TRP A 62 -0.49 13.84 -1.50
CA TRP A 62 0.56 13.14 -2.25
C TRP A 62 0.44 13.40 -3.75
N ASN A 63 -0.75 13.16 -4.31
CA ASN A 63 -0.99 13.34 -5.74
C ASN A 63 -0.84 14.81 -6.18
N GLN A 64 -1.22 15.76 -5.32
CA GLN A 64 -1.00 17.19 -5.57
C GLN A 64 0.50 17.52 -5.63
N VAL A 65 1.30 17.04 -4.67
CA VAL A 65 2.73 17.30 -4.61
C VAL A 65 3.42 16.76 -5.85
N VAL A 66 3.27 15.48 -6.20
CA VAL A 66 3.95 14.90 -7.37
C VAL A 66 3.54 15.59 -8.68
N THR A 67 2.28 16.00 -8.79
CA THR A 67 1.79 16.75 -9.95
C THR A 67 2.43 18.14 -10.04
N SER A 68 2.62 18.83 -8.92
CA SER A 68 3.23 20.18 -8.91
C SER A 68 4.68 20.19 -9.38
N TYR A 69 5.38 19.08 -9.28
CA TYR A 69 6.74 18.89 -9.79
C TYR A 69 6.81 18.21 -11.16
N ASN A 70 5.65 17.99 -11.82
CA ASN A 70 5.55 17.26 -13.10
C ASN A 70 6.17 15.85 -13.06
N ILE A 71 6.16 15.20 -11.90
CA ILE A 71 6.64 13.83 -11.76
C ILE A 71 5.50 12.88 -12.15
N ASN A 72 5.77 11.95 -13.07
CA ASN A 72 4.78 11.01 -13.58
C ASN A 72 4.57 9.83 -12.59
N ALA A 73 4.15 10.16 -11.38
CA ALA A 73 3.83 9.24 -10.32
C ALA A 73 2.48 9.61 -9.70
N LYS A 74 1.78 8.63 -9.13
CA LYS A 74 0.53 8.85 -8.38
C LYS A 74 0.26 7.71 -7.41
N LEU A 75 -0.47 8.00 -6.33
CA LEU A 75 -1.13 6.97 -5.54
C LEU A 75 -2.45 6.59 -6.21
N VAL A 76 -2.71 5.29 -6.27
CA VAL A 76 -3.95 4.71 -6.79
C VAL A 76 -4.55 3.71 -5.80
N GLY A 77 -5.83 3.40 -5.96
CA GLY A 77 -6.56 2.48 -5.10
C GLY A 77 -7.39 3.19 -4.04
N TYR A 78 -7.53 2.57 -2.88
CA TYR A 78 -8.26 3.15 -1.76
C TYR A 78 -7.33 3.94 -0.85
N PRO A 79 -7.75 5.07 -0.26
CA PRO A 79 -6.93 5.88 0.65
C PRO A 79 -6.31 5.14 1.83
N ILE A 80 -6.92 4.05 2.27
CA ILE A 80 -6.38 3.18 3.35
C ILE A 80 -5.54 2.01 2.83
N ARG A 81 -5.56 1.76 1.52
CA ARG A 81 -4.83 0.69 0.84
C ARG A 81 -4.43 1.18 -0.54
N MET A 82 -3.32 1.84 -0.61
CA MET A 82 -2.84 2.55 -1.78
C MET A 82 -1.63 1.85 -2.42
N LYS A 83 -1.47 2.02 -3.72
CA LYS A 83 -0.30 1.60 -4.48
C LYS A 83 0.29 2.82 -5.17
N MET A 84 1.61 2.97 -5.16
CA MET A 84 2.27 3.96 -5.97
C MET A 84 2.46 3.42 -7.39
N GLU A 85 1.92 4.13 -8.35
CA GLU A 85 2.10 3.95 -9.79
C GLU A 85 3.08 4.99 -10.30
N CYS A 86 4.09 4.56 -11.04
CA CYS A 86 5.07 5.43 -11.69
C CYS A 86 5.15 5.05 -13.16
N LEU A 87 5.08 6.02 -14.05
CA LEU A 87 5.08 5.78 -15.48
C LEU A 87 6.29 6.47 -16.13
N ASP A 88 6.80 5.88 -17.21
CA ASP A 88 7.77 6.52 -18.10
C ASP A 88 7.07 7.48 -19.07
N THR A 89 7.85 8.18 -19.89
CA THR A 89 7.35 9.10 -20.90
C THR A 89 6.48 8.44 -21.99
N ASN A 90 6.56 7.11 -22.12
CA ASN A 90 5.73 6.33 -23.04
C ASN A 90 4.46 5.78 -22.38
N GLY A 91 4.26 6.02 -21.08
CA GLY A 91 3.12 5.55 -20.30
C GLY A 91 3.26 4.11 -19.79
N ASN A 92 4.45 3.51 -19.86
CA ASN A 92 4.71 2.20 -19.29
C ASN A 92 5.14 2.30 -17.81
N GLU A 93 4.98 1.23 -17.03
CA GLU A 93 5.42 1.21 -15.63
C GLU A 93 6.94 1.45 -15.54
N SER A 94 7.33 2.52 -14.81
CA SER A 94 8.73 2.88 -14.57
C SER A 94 9.20 2.40 -13.21
N ILE A 95 9.89 1.24 -13.18
CA ILE A 95 10.51 0.74 -11.97
C ILE A 95 11.68 1.62 -11.52
N ILE A 96 12.32 2.33 -12.44
CA ILE A 96 13.44 3.23 -12.15
C ILE A 96 12.96 4.44 -11.37
N LEU A 97 11.94 5.16 -11.87
CA LEU A 97 11.33 6.29 -11.17
C LEU A 97 10.79 5.87 -9.80
N LYS A 98 10.11 4.73 -9.74
CA LYS A 98 9.60 4.18 -8.49
C LYS A 98 10.71 3.90 -7.48
N SER A 99 11.81 3.28 -7.91
CA SER A 99 12.96 2.99 -7.07
C SER A 99 13.63 4.27 -6.58
N LEU A 100 13.73 5.28 -7.42
CA LEU A 100 14.31 6.57 -7.06
C LEU A 100 13.46 7.29 -6.01
N ILE A 101 12.13 7.33 -6.18
CA ILE A 101 11.24 7.90 -5.16
C ILE A 101 11.41 7.15 -3.83
N LEU A 102 11.38 5.82 -3.84
CA LEU A 102 11.52 5.03 -2.62
C LEU A 102 12.87 5.24 -1.94
N GLN A 103 13.96 5.32 -2.72
CA GLN A 103 15.30 5.61 -2.22
C GLN A 103 15.35 6.96 -1.50
N GLU A 104 14.87 8.01 -2.15
CA GLU A 104 14.91 9.36 -1.57
C GLU A 104 13.98 9.49 -0.35
N MET A 105 12.84 8.80 -0.35
CA MET A 105 11.96 8.73 0.83
C MET A 105 12.64 8.02 2.01
N VAL A 106 13.34 6.91 1.76
CA VAL A 106 14.09 6.17 2.81
C VAL A 106 15.19 7.03 3.41
N LYS A 107 15.92 7.81 2.62
CA LYS A 107 16.94 8.76 3.12
C LYS A 107 16.34 9.79 4.08
N LYS A 108 15.06 10.08 3.96
CA LYS A 108 14.30 11.01 4.81
C LYS A 108 13.53 10.32 5.94
N GLY A 109 13.82 9.03 6.17
CA GLY A 109 13.21 8.24 7.26
C GLY A 109 11.84 7.65 6.94
N ILE A 110 11.36 7.72 5.70
CA ILE A 110 10.08 7.15 5.28
C ILE A 110 10.30 5.84 4.53
N PHE A 111 9.90 4.74 5.14
CA PHE A 111 9.91 3.44 4.49
C PHE A 111 8.54 3.12 3.89
N MET A 112 8.49 2.94 2.57
CA MET A 112 7.28 2.59 1.83
C MET A 112 7.42 1.23 1.15
N SER A 113 6.30 0.52 1.02
CA SER A 113 6.25 -0.72 0.25
C SER A 113 6.40 -0.46 -1.25
N GLN A 114 7.14 -1.31 -1.94
CA GLN A 114 7.16 -1.34 -3.42
C GLN A 114 5.80 -1.73 -4.01
N GLY A 115 5.00 -2.48 -3.26
CA GLY A 115 3.68 -2.95 -3.66
C GLY A 115 2.57 -2.07 -3.12
N VAL A 116 1.83 -2.61 -2.17
CA VAL A 116 0.70 -1.94 -1.53
C VAL A 116 1.11 -1.40 -0.18
N SER A 117 0.78 -0.15 0.08
CA SER A 117 0.93 0.49 1.39
C SER A 117 -0.42 0.55 2.09
N PHE A 118 -0.42 0.28 3.39
CA PHE A 118 -1.60 0.32 4.23
C PHE A 118 -1.47 1.42 5.26
N LEU A 119 -2.53 2.21 5.42
CA LEU A 119 -2.64 3.13 6.52
C LEU A 119 -3.23 2.41 7.74
N SER A 120 -2.64 2.62 8.91
CA SER A 120 -3.15 2.10 10.18
C SER A 120 -3.59 3.24 11.10
N TYR A 121 -4.33 2.88 12.14
CA TYR A 121 -4.76 3.84 13.16
C TYR A 121 -3.59 4.47 13.93
N SER A 122 -2.43 3.81 13.95
CA SER A 122 -1.22 4.31 14.62
C SER A 122 -0.52 5.44 13.87
N HIS A 123 -0.82 5.66 12.60
CA HIS A 123 -0.29 6.82 11.87
C HIS A 123 -1.01 8.08 12.33
N SER A 124 -0.27 8.96 13.00
CA SER A 124 -0.77 10.24 13.49
C SER A 124 -0.87 11.29 12.37
N SER A 125 -1.47 12.43 12.67
CA SER A 125 -1.46 13.57 11.74
C SER A 125 -0.05 14.09 11.48
N GLU A 126 0.81 14.03 12.50
CA GLU A 126 2.22 14.42 12.44
C GLU A 126 3.01 13.49 11.50
N ASP A 127 2.75 12.17 11.54
CA ASP A 127 3.38 11.20 10.63
C ASP A 127 2.96 11.47 9.17
N ILE A 128 1.71 11.83 8.95
CA ILE A 128 1.22 12.18 7.60
C ILE A 128 1.90 13.46 7.10
N GLU A 129 1.99 14.51 7.92
CA GLU A 129 2.69 15.75 7.54
C GLU A 129 4.19 15.50 7.31
N PHE A 130 4.83 14.72 8.18
CA PHE A 130 6.24 14.33 8.00
C PHE A 130 6.46 13.60 6.69
N THR A 131 5.56 12.65 6.35
CA THR A 131 5.61 11.93 5.07
C THR A 131 5.45 12.86 3.87
N LEU A 132 4.53 13.83 3.94
CA LEU A 132 4.31 14.78 2.85
C LEU A 132 5.48 15.76 2.68
N ASN A 133 6.10 16.20 3.78
CA ASN A 133 7.31 17.04 3.73
C ASN A 133 8.49 16.27 3.10
N ALA A 134 8.69 15.01 3.50
CA ALA A 134 9.71 14.15 2.90
C ALA A 134 9.46 13.92 1.40
N LEU A 135 8.18 13.80 1.00
CA LEU A 135 7.80 13.68 -0.41
C LEU A 135 8.13 14.97 -1.19
N ASP A 136 7.80 16.14 -0.65
CA ASP A 136 8.07 17.42 -1.32
C ASP A 136 9.57 17.58 -1.59
N GLU A 137 10.41 17.32 -0.60
CA GLU A 137 11.86 17.34 -0.76
C GLU A 137 12.36 16.28 -1.75
N THR A 138 11.74 15.09 -1.76
CA THR A 138 12.04 14.02 -2.73
C THR A 138 11.70 14.47 -4.15
N CYS A 139 10.53 15.04 -4.33
CA CYS A 139 10.09 15.56 -5.63
C CYS A 139 10.98 16.70 -6.12
N LYS A 140 11.41 17.59 -5.22
CA LYS A 140 12.38 18.66 -5.55
C LYS A 140 13.71 18.09 -6.03
N THR A 141 14.22 17.04 -5.38
CA THR A 141 15.45 16.36 -5.81
C THR A 141 15.28 15.73 -7.19
N ILE A 142 14.20 15.00 -7.41
CA ILE A 142 13.95 14.31 -8.69
C ILE A 142 13.71 15.30 -9.82
N SER A 143 12.96 16.38 -9.58
CA SER A 143 12.69 17.41 -10.60
C SER A 143 13.92 18.22 -11.01
N SER A 144 15.02 18.17 -10.25
CA SER A 144 16.29 18.78 -10.65
C SER A 144 17.09 17.95 -11.65
N ILE A 145 16.67 16.72 -11.94
CA ILE A 145 17.28 15.84 -12.94
C ILE A 145 16.64 16.18 -14.31
N GLU A 146 17.44 16.68 -15.25
CA GLU A 146 16.92 17.22 -16.50
C GLU A 146 16.21 16.17 -17.38
N ASN A 147 16.72 14.93 -17.40
CA ASN A 147 16.22 13.88 -18.27
C ASN A 147 15.84 12.62 -17.48
N GLU A 148 14.68 12.06 -17.77
CA GLU A 148 14.21 10.80 -17.18
C GLU A 148 15.18 9.62 -17.45
N SER A 149 15.85 9.63 -18.60
CA SER A 149 16.88 8.62 -18.95
C SER A 149 18.06 8.60 -17.97
N GLU A 150 18.26 9.68 -17.22
CA GLU A 150 19.36 9.81 -16.24
C GLU A 150 18.96 9.30 -14.85
N TYR A 151 17.68 9.07 -14.56
CA TYR A 151 17.21 8.61 -13.25
C TYR A 151 17.98 7.39 -12.73
N LYS A 152 18.37 6.49 -13.64
CA LYS A 152 19.14 5.31 -13.30
C LYS A 152 20.50 5.63 -12.69
N ASN A 153 21.12 6.75 -13.09
CA ASN A 153 22.45 7.17 -12.61
C ASN A 153 22.40 7.68 -11.17
N PHE A 154 21.22 8.03 -10.67
CA PHE A 154 21.00 8.51 -9.30
C PHE A 154 20.60 7.39 -8.33
N LEU A 155 20.45 6.16 -8.81
CA LEU A 155 20.21 5.02 -7.94
C LEU A 155 21.51 4.56 -7.29
N GLU A 156 21.49 4.40 -5.97
CA GLU A 156 22.65 3.94 -5.18
C GLU A 156 22.74 2.42 -5.09
N GLY A 157 21.69 1.72 -5.48
CA GLY A 157 21.61 0.27 -5.46
C GLY A 157 21.17 -0.35 -6.78
N GLU A 158 21.07 -1.68 -6.78
CA GLU A 158 20.53 -2.38 -7.94
C GLU A 158 19.03 -2.15 -8.08
N ILE A 159 18.55 -2.09 -9.33
CA ILE A 159 17.11 -2.03 -9.62
C ILE A 159 16.46 -3.33 -9.07
N PRO A 160 15.40 -3.21 -8.27
CA PRO A 160 14.73 -4.38 -7.71
C PRO A 160 14.27 -5.35 -8.78
N LYS A 161 14.60 -6.62 -8.61
CA LYS A 161 14.14 -7.70 -9.49
C LYS A 161 12.83 -8.26 -8.96
N THR A 162 11.88 -8.53 -9.85
CA THR A 162 10.64 -9.20 -9.49
C THR A 162 10.96 -10.63 -9.05
N VAL A 163 10.84 -10.93 -7.75
CA VAL A 163 11.12 -12.25 -7.18
C VAL A 163 10.08 -13.30 -7.63
N TRP A 164 8.87 -12.85 -7.92
CA TRP A 164 7.75 -13.69 -8.37
C TRP A 164 7.34 -13.31 -9.80
N SER A 165 8.00 -13.89 -10.80
CA SER A 165 7.41 -13.97 -12.12
C SER A 165 6.61 -15.28 -12.19
N MET A 166 5.30 -15.23 -12.11
CA MET A 166 4.50 -16.36 -12.58
C MET A 166 4.72 -16.47 -14.09
N LYS A 167 5.63 -17.33 -14.51
CA LYS A 167 5.63 -17.83 -15.89
C LYS A 167 4.37 -18.67 -16.04
N ILE A 168 3.28 -18.05 -16.46
CA ILE A 168 2.11 -18.80 -16.92
C ILE A 168 2.62 -19.58 -18.15
N PRO A 169 2.68 -20.92 -18.12
CA PRO A 169 3.09 -21.67 -19.30
C PRO A 169 2.12 -21.33 -20.43
N PRO A 170 2.60 -21.17 -21.67
CA PRO A 170 1.73 -20.87 -22.79
C PRO A 170 0.64 -21.94 -22.87
N THR A 171 -0.61 -21.50 -22.82
CA THR A 171 -1.76 -22.38 -23.05
C THR A 171 -1.58 -23.02 -24.42
N LYS A 172 -1.43 -24.35 -24.47
CA LYS A 172 -1.44 -25.08 -25.74
C LYS A 172 -2.75 -24.72 -26.44
N LYS A 173 -2.66 -24.01 -27.54
CA LYS A 173 -3.79 -23.87 -28.46
C LYS A 173 -4.04 -25.22 -29.04
N ASN A 174 -5.17 -25.84 -28.68
CA ASN A 174 -5.74 -26.99 -29.44
C ASN A 174 -6.27 -26.50 -30.76
#